data_8d548aa7476ec493299db3cf0021ddb1
#
_entry.id   8d548aa7476ec493299db3cf0021ddb1
#
_cell.length_a   1.000
_cell.length_b   1.000
_cell.length_c   1.000
_cell.angle_alpha   90.00
_cell.angle_beta   90.00
_cell.angle_gamma   90.00
#
_symmetry.space_group_name_H-M   'P 1'
#
loop_
_entity.id
_entity.type
_entity.pdbx_description
1 polymer ?
#
loop_
_entity_poly.entity_id
_entity_poly.type
_entity_poly.pdbx_seq_one_letter_code
_entity_poly.pdbx_strand_id
1 'polypeptide(L)'
;DCGRPTVDAAVMRSYVLAAAEQGYPVRIHTIGDAAIHAALDIFEEARAKFGPLPEGRRNCLEHLENFLPEDLDRLAELQVVAAVQPPHMTLDPGGPERDLGPERVRFMWPFRTLLDRSTVLAFGTDSPVVDVNSMDVLYSAVSRRDPGTHEPAGGWLPDERIGMAEALRAYTQGSAAAAGRRRELGTLEVGKLADLAVLDRNLLACDADDIQKTKVLATFMGGTCVFER
;
A
#
# COMPACT_ATOMS: atom_id res chain seq x y z
N ASP A 1 -22.05 5.36 13.20
CA ASP A 1 -21.89 4.11 12.46
C ASP A 1 -20.57 3.47 12.87
N CYS A 2 -20.62 2.19 13.25
CA CYS A 2 -19.43 1.43 13.65
C CYS A 2 -18.95 0.48 12.53
N GLY A 3 -19.50 0.60 11.34
CA GLY A 3 -19.26 -0.35 10.26
C GLY A 3 -19.85 -1.74 10.54
N ARG A 4 -19.61 -2.67 9.62
CA ARG A 4 -19.99 -4.08 9.76
C ARG A 4 -18.85 -4.98 9.28
N PRO A 5 -18.41 -5.95 10.11
CA PRO A 5 -17.46 -6.93 9.64
C PRO A 5 -18.09 -7.79 8.54
N THR A 6 -17.38 -8.01 7.45
CA THR A 6 -17.82 -8.89 6.35
C THR A 6 -17.64 -10.36 6.71
N VAL A 7 -16.75 -10.66 7.65
CA VAL A 7 -16.50 -11.98 8.23
C VAL A 7 -16.58 -11.85 9.74
N ASP A 8 -17.23 -12.80 10.40
CA ASP A 8 -17.27 -12.86 11.86
C ASP A 8 -15.85 -12.90 12.45
N ALA A 9 -15.62 -12.10 13.52
CA ALA A 9 -14.29 -11.92 14.11
C ALA A 9 -13.69 -13.25 14.61
N ALA A 10 -14.50 -14.16 15.18
CA ALA A 10 -14.01 -15.45 15.64
C ALA A 10 -13.63 -16.38 14.48
N VAL A 11 -14.37 -16.30 13.37
CA VAL A 11 -14.05 -17.03 12.13
C VAL A 11 -12.76 -16.48 11.51
N MET A 12 -12.62 -15.16 11.37
CA MET A 12 -11.37 -14.53 10.88
C MET A 12 -10.18 -14.95 11.74
N ARG A 13 -10.31 -14.84 13.06
CA ARG A 13 -9.27 -15.25 14.01
C ARG A 13 -8.87 -16.71 13.80
N SER A 14 -9.84 -17.63 13.64
CA SER A 14 -9.56 -19.04 13.45
C SER A 14 -8.75 -19.32 12.19
N TYR A 15 -9.07 -18.67 11.07
CA TYR A 15 -8.34 -18.82 9.82
C TYR A 15 -6.92 -18.26 9.89
N VAL A 16 -6.75 -17.08 10.49
CA VAL A 16 -5.42 -16.47 10.65
C VAL A 16 -4.52 -17.31 11.53
N LEU A 17 -5.04 -17.83 12.66
CA LEU A 17 -4.27 -18.69 13.54
C LEU A 17 -3.90 -20.02 12.86
N ALA A 18 -4.80 -20.62 12.11
CA ALA A 18 -4.52 -21.86 11.36
C ALA A 18 -3.46 -21.63 10.26
N ALA A 19 -3.50 -20.49 9.57
CA ALA A 19 -2.48 -20.12 8.60
C ALA A 19 -1.11 -19.87 9.26
N ALA A 20 -1.09 -19.16 10.37
CA ALA A 20 0.13 -18.85 11.12
C ALA A 20 0.80 -20.12 11.67
N GLU A 21 0.03 -21.09 12.18
CA GLU A 21 0.53 -22.39 12.64
C GLU A 21 1.28 -23.14 11.53
N GLN A 22 0.86 -23.00 10.28
CA GLN A 22 1.49 -23.59 9.11
C GLN A 22 2.56 -22.69 8.46
N GLY A 23 2.81 -21.50 9.04
CA GLY A 23 3.77 -20.52 8.52
C GLY A 23 3.33 -19.85 7.22
N TYR A 24 2.03 -19.81 6.91
CA TYR A 24 1.49 -19.08 5.76
C TYR A 24 1.14 -17.65 6.13
N PRO A 25 1.57 -16.67 5.32
CA PRO A 25 1.10 -15.30 5.46
C PRO A 25 -0.35 -15.17 4.99
N VAL A 26 -1.05 -14.21 5.56
CA VAL A 26 -2.42 -13.88 5.17
C VAL A 26 -2.51 -12.43 4.70
N ARG A 27 -3.53 -12.15 3.88
CA ARG A 27 -3.88 -10.83 3.41
C ARG A 27 -5.32 -10.54 3.81
N ILE A 28 -5.56 -9.42 4.48
CA ILE A 28 -6.87 -9.07 5.03
C ILE A 28 -7.27 -7.69 4.51
N HIS A 29 -8.48 -7.58 3.98
CA HIS A 29 -9.13 -6.32 3.65
C HIS A 29 -9.51 -5.59 4.94
N THR A 30 -9.05 -4.34 5.12
CA THR A 30 -9.24 -3.55 6.33
C THR A 30 -9.60 -2.10 5.99
N ILE A 31 -10.89 -1.83 5.86
CA ILE A 31 -11.43 -0.46 5.75
C ILE A 31 -12.00 -0.08 7.10
N GLY A 32 -11.50 1.02 7.65
CA GLY A 32 -11.87 1.54 8.98
C GLY A 32 -10.93 1.10 10.10
N ASP A 33 -10.83 1.97 11.10
CA ASP A 33 -9.92 1.82 12.24
C ASP A 33 -10.18 0.56 13.07
N ALA A 34 -11.44 0.21 13.32
CA ALA A 34 -11.78 -1.01 14.04
C ALA A 34 -11.35 -2.29 13.30
N ALA A 35 -11.40 -2.30 11.96
CA ALA A 35 -10.96 -3.44 11.17
C ALA A 35 -9.43 -3.60 11.22
N ILE A 36 -8.69 -2.48 11.15
CA ILE A 36 -7.23 -2.46 11.28
C ILE A 36 -6.83 -2.97 12.67
N HIS A 37 -7.42 -2.39 13.72
CA HIS A 37 -7.15 -2.77 15.11
C HIS A 37 -7.37 -4.26 15.35
N ALA A 38 -8.55 -4.78 14.98
CA ALA A 38 -8.88 -6.20 15.14
C ALA A 38 -7.92 -7.13 14.38
N ALA A 39 -7.51 -6.76 13.16
CA ALA A 39 -6.57 -7.56 12.38
C ALA A 39 -5.17 -7.57 13.03
N LEU A 40 -4.71 -6.44 13.57
CA LEU A 40 -3.43 -6.35 14.27
C LEU A 40 -3.44 -7.15 15.58
N ASP A 41 -4.53 -7.15 16.33
CA ASP A 41 -4.71 -7.98 17.53
C ASP A 41 -4.56 -9.47 17.21
N ILE A 42 -5.18 -9.92 16.12
CA ILE A 42 -5.08 -11.32 15.68
C ILE A 42 -3.64 -11.66 15.24
N PHE A 43 -2.94 -10.75 14.55
CA PHE A 43 -1.55 -10.97 14.16
C PHE A 43 -0.61 -11.00 15.36
N GLU A 44 -0.85 -10.17 16.35
CA GLU A 44 -0.09 -10.18 17.61
C GLU A 44 -0.29 -11.49 18.37
N GLU A 45 -1.53 -11.95 18.50
CA GLU A 45 -1.85 -13.26 19.10
C GLU A 45 -1.17 -14.41 18.32
N ALA A 46 -1.27 -14.39 16.99
CA ALA A 46 -0.66 -15.41 16.14
C ALA A 46 0.87 -15.46 16.33
N ARG A 47 1.51 -14.28 16.38
CA ARG A 47 2.96 -14.18 16.64
C ARG A 47 3.34 -14.63 18.03
N ALA A 48 2.56 -14.30 19.04
CA ALA A 48 2.80 -14.75 20.41
C ALA A 48 2.69 -16.28 20.54
N LYS A 49 1.75 -16.90 19.82
CA LYS A 49 1.47 -18.34 19.90
C LYS A 49 2.41 -19.20 19.05
N PHE A 50 2.76 -18.76 17.85
CA PHE A 50 3.47 -19.55 16.85
C PHE A 50 4.84 -18.98 16.47
N GLY A 51 5.20 -17.80 16.99
CA GLY A 51 6.41 -17.08 16.59
C GLY A 51 6.23 -16.27 15.30
N PRO A 52 7.32 -15.66 14.81
CA PRO A 52 7.29 -14.89 13.56
C PRO A 52 7.11 -15.81 12.35
N LEU A 53 6.53 -15.27 11.28
CA LEU A 53 6.46 -15.97 10.00
C LEU A 53 7.87 -16.32 9.47
N PRO A 54 7.99 -17.38 8.65
CA PRO A 54 9.26 -17.72 7.99
C PRO A 54 9.86 -16.53 7.23
N GLU A 55 11.19 -16.51 7.14
CA GLU A 55 11.93 -15.44 6.49
C GLU A 55 11.40 -15.12 5.07
N GLY A 56 11.19 -13.84 4.80
CA GLY A 56 10.68 -13.36 3.52
C GLY A 56 9.15 -13.37 3.39
N ARG A 57 8.43 -13.99 4.32
CA ARG A 57 6.97 -13.98 4.38
C ARG A 57 6.47 -12.88 5.31
N ARG A 58 5.41 -12.18 4.90
CA ARG A 58 4.79 -11.10 5.69
C ARG A 58 3.30 -11.12 5.52
N ASN A 59 2.57 -10.89 6.59
CA ASN A 59 1.16 -10.57 6.52
C ASN A 59 0.97 -9.22 5.84
N CYS A 60 -0.17 -9.03 5.17
CA CYS A 60 -0.56 -7.79 4.53
C CYS A 60 -1.93 -7.34 5.02
N LEU A 61 -2.10 -6.05 5.23
CA LEU A 61 -3.40 -5.41 5.36
C LEU A 61 -3.64 -4.54 4.14
N GLU A 62 -4.83 -4.68 3.56
CA GLU A 62 -5.27 -3.93 2.38
C GLU A 62 -6.06 -2.69 2.78
N HIS A 63 -5.95 -1.66 1.96
CA HIS A 63 -6.61 -0.36 2.05
C HIS A 63 -6.06 0.53 3.16
N LEU A 64 -6.22 0.17 4.42
CA LEU A 64 -5.66 0.91 5.55
C LEU A 64 -6.03 2.39 5.51
N GLU A 65 -7.33 2.66 5.33
CA GLU A 65 -7.81 4.01 5.04
C GLU A 65 -7.69 4.96 6.21
N ASN A 66 -8.14 4.57 7.42
CA ASN A 66 -7.96 5.39 8.61
C ASN A 66 -7.53 4.57 9.81
N PHE A 67 -6.70 5.16 10.65
CA PHE A 67 -6.08 4.49 11.79
C PHE A 67 -6.58 5.04 13.13
N LEU A 68 -6.52 4.17 14.14
CA LEU A 68 -6.31 4.63 15.50
C LEU A 68 -4.85 5.03 15.68
N PRO A 69 -4.55 6.13 16.40
CA PRO A 69 -3.15 6.57 16.61
C PRO A 69 -2.23 5.48 17.18
N GLU A 70 -2.75 4.66 18.09
CA GLU A 70 -2.04 3.56 18.73
C GLU A 70 -1.67 2.41 17.79
N ASP A 71 -2.32 2.28 16.64
CA ASP A 71 -2.05 1.21 15.67
C ASP A 71 -0.94 1.55 14.68
N LEU A 72 -0.54 2.82 14.59
CA LEU A 72 0.44 3.28 13.60
C LEU A 72 1.82 2.62 13.73
N ASP A 73 2.26 2.30 14.93
CA ASP A 73 3.56 1.65 15.17
C ASP A 73 3.49 0.13 15.01
N ARG A 74 2.31 -0.46 15.25
CA ARG A 74 2.10 -1.91 15.30
C ARG A 74 2.38 -2.61 13.96
N LEU A 75 2.15 -1.94 12.81
CA LEU A 75 2.45 -2.54 11.50
C LEU A 75 3.95 -2.86 11.37
N ALA A 76 4.81 -1.92 11.75
CA ALA A 76 6.26 -2.12 11.70
C ALA A 76 6.71 -3.17 12.72
N GLU A 77 6.22 -3.11 13.95
CA GLU A 77 6.53 -4.06 15.02
C GLU A 77 6.15 -5.49 14.67
N LEU A 78 4.99 -5.68 14.05
CA LEU A 78 4.48 -6.98 13.59
C LEU A 78 5.01 -7.38 12.20
N GLN A 79 5.79 -6.50 11.55
CA GLN A 79 6.32 -6.68 10.19
C GLN A 79 5.22 -6.87 9.13
N VAL A 80 4.06 -6.23 9.32
CA VAL A 80 2.95 -6.24 8.37
C VAL A 80 3.22 -5.27 7.22
N VAL A 81 2.90 -5.68 6.00
CA VAL A 81 2.95 -4.81 4.82
C VAL A 81 1.65 -4.03 4.72
N ALA A 82 1.76 -2.72 4.58
CA ALA A 82 0.64 -1.85 4.28
C ALA A 82 0.41 -1.79 2.77
N ALA A 83 -0.57 -2.55 2.28
CA ALA A 83 -0.93 -2.60 0.87
C ALA A 83 -2.06 -1.59 0.61
N VAL A 84 -1.72 -0.51 -0.08
CA VAL A 84 -2.58 0.67 -0.21
C VAL A 84 -2.73 1.12 -1.66
N GLN A 85 -3.80 1.85 -1.94
CA GLN A 85 -4.17 2.32 -3.26
C GLN A 85 -4.23 3.86 -3.24
N PRO A 86 -3.13 4.55 -3.57
CA PRO A 86 -3.09 6.01 -3.49
C PRO A 86 -4.23 6.77 -4.17
N PRO A 87 -4.76 6.38 -5.33
CA PRO A 87 -5.90 7.08 -5.92
C PRO A 87 -7.20 6.99 -5.12
N HIS A 88 -7.34 6.03 -4.19
CA HIS A 88 -8.55 5.90 -3.37
C HIS A 88 -8.77 7.10 -2.44
N MET A 89 -7.71 7.84 -2.08
CA MET A 89 -7.79 9.01 -1.20
C MET A 89 -8.75 10.10 -1.71
N THR A 90 -9.02 10.14 -2.99
CA THR A 90 -9.77 11.21 -3.66
C THR A 90 -11.03 10.74 -4.36
N LEU A 91 -11.46 9.49 -4.12
CA LEU A 91 -12.69 8.93 -4.73
C LEU A 91 -13.97 9.59 -4.23
N ASP A 92 -14.00 10.06 -2.98
CA ASP A 92 -15.14 10.80 -2.40
C ASP A 92 -14.64 12.11 -1.76
N PRO A 93 -14.42 13.17 -2.55
CA PRO A 93 -13.95 14.44 -2.03
C PRO A 93 -14.89 15.03 -0.97
N GLY A 94 -14.35 15.29 0.23
CA GLY A 94 -15.10 15.80 1.38
C GLY A 94 -15.94 14.76 2.12
N GLY A 95 -16.00 13.52 1.65
CA GLY A 95 -16.64 12.41 2.35
C GLY A 95 -16.02 12.10 3.70
N PRO A 96 -14.70 11.92 3.75
CA PRO A 96 -14.00 11.65 5.01
C PRO A 96 -14.23 12.70 6.09
N GLU A 97 -14.18 13.99 5.74
CA GLU A 97 -14.44 15.09 6.67
C GLU A 97 -15.87 15.09 7.19
N ARG A 98 -16.84 14.80 6.31
CA ARG A 98 -18.25 14.71 6.67
C ARG A 98 -18.54 13.53 7.60
N ASP A 99 -17.91 12.38 7.35
CA ASP A 99 -18.27 11.11 7.99
C ASP A 99 -17.43 10.85 9.26
N LEU A 100 -16.17 11.27 9.30
CA LEU A 100 -15.24 11.04 10.40
C LEU A 100 -14.94 12.29 11.24
N GLY A 101 -15.12 13.46 10.65
CA GLY A 101 -14.76 14.74 11.27
C GLY A 101 -13.24 15.01 11.27
N PRO A 102 -12.83 16.26 11.58
CA PRO A 102 -11.47 16.74 11.36
C PRO A 102 -10.40 16.02 12.20
N GLU A 103 -10.77 15.51 13.38
CA GLU A 103 -9.81 14.84 14.26
C GLU A 103 -9.39 13.45 13.76
N ARG A 104 -10.32 12.69 13.18
CA ARG A 104 -10.03 11.34 12.69
C ARG A 104 -9.46 11.35 11.29
N VAL A 105 -9.88 12.29 10.44
CA VAL A 105 -9.41 12.43 9.04
C VAL A 105 -7.89 12.56 8.95
N ARG A 106 -7.24 13.21 9.90
CA ARG A 106 -5.77 13.37 9.91
C ARG A 106 -4.98 12.06 9.99
N PHE A 107 -5.64 10.95 10.31
CA PHE A 107 -5.03 9.61 10.35
C PHE A 107 -5.42 8.77 9.14
N MET A 108 -5.90 9.40 8.05
CA MET A 108 -6.27 8.69 6.83
C MET A 108 -5.12 8.63 5.84
N TRP A 109 -4.88 7.43 5.31
CA TRP A 109 -3.78 7.14 4.39
C TRP A 109 -2.48 7.83 4.81
N PRO A 110 -1.97 7.56 6.01
CA PRO A 110 -0.87 8.31 6.61
C PRO A 110 0.48 7.80 6.09
N PHE A 111 0.74 7.97 4.80
CA PHE A 111 1.89 7.35 4.12
C PHE A 111 3.22 7.83 4.67
N ARG A 112 3.37 9.14 4.89
CA ARG A 112 4.60 9.70 5.48
C ARG A 112 4.82 9.16 6.88
N THR A 113 3.77 9.22 7.69
CA THR A 113 3.77 8.71 9.06
C THR A 113 4.15 7.22 9.11
N LEU A 114 3.61 6.38 8.23
CA LEU A 114 3.93 4.95 8.18
C LEU A 114 5.38 4.70 7.74
N LEU A 115 5.89 5.44 6.75
CA LEU A 115 7.29 5.34 6.33
C LEU A 115 8.26 5.76 7.44
N ASP A 116 7.97 6.84 8.15
CA ASP A 116 8.79 7.33 9.26
C ASP A 116 8.86 6.31 10.41
N ARG A 117 7.84 5.46 10.54
CA ARG A 117 7.79 4.31 11.45
C ARG A 117 8.36 3.02 10.86
N SER A 118 9.03 3.09 9.71
CA SER A 118 9.61 1.93 9.03
C SER A 118 8.63 0.87 8.55
N THR A 119 7.36 1.21 8.40
CA THR A 119 6.36 0.34 7.77
C THR A 119 6.65 0.18 6.28
N VAL A 120 6.55 -1.03 5.77
CA VAL A 120 6.69 -1.30 4.33
C VAL A 120 5.37 -0.98 3.65
N LEU A 121 5.37 0.05 2.80
CA LEU A 121 4.25 0.35 1.91
C LEU A 121 4.34 -0.50 0.64
N ALA A 122 3.21 -1.01 0.17
CA ALA A 122 3.05 -1.67 -1.12
C ALA A 122 1.90 -0.98 -1.87
N PHE A 123 2.13 -0.56 -3.12
CA PHE A 123 1.13 0.14 -3.91
C PHE A 123 0.46 -0.77 -4.93
N GLY A 124 -0.83 -0.54 -5.12
CA GLY A 124 -1.68 -1.17 -6.12
C GLY A 124 -2.83 -0.24 -6.53
N THR A 125 -3.75 -0.74 -7.34
CA THR A 125 -4.92 0.00 -7.86
C THR A 125 -6.24 -0.53 -7.33
N ASP A 126 -6.29 -1.80 -6.94
CA ASP A 126 -7.55 -2.50 -6.66
C ASP A 126 -8.51 -2.45 -7.87
N SER A 127 -7.94 -2.55 -9.08
CA SER A 127 -8.74 -2.55 -10.31
C SER A 127 -9.82 -3.64 -10.25
N PRO A 128 -11.09 -3.31 -10.63
CA PRO A 128 -11.54 -2.14 -11.41
C PRO A 128 -12.03 -0.94 -10.58
N VAL A 129 -11.72 -0.85 -9.28
CA VAL A 129 -12.13 0.32 -8.46
C VAL A 129 -11.52 1.60 -9.02
N VAL A 130 -10.23 1.57 -9.35
CA VAL A 130 -9.56 2.60 -10.16
C VAL A 130 -8.82 1.94 -11.33
N ASP A 131 -8.41 2.73 -12.32
CA ASP A 131 -7.67 2.24 -13.49
C ASP A 131 -6.32 1.63 -13.09
N VAL A 132 -5.83 0.69 -13.91
CA VAL A 132 -4.51 0.03 -13.74
C VAL A 132 -3.32 0.94 -14.05
N ASN A 133 -3.54 2.22 -14.35
CA ASN A 133 -2.50 3.17 -14.71
C ASN A 133 -1.54 3.44 -13.54
N SER A 134 -0.32 2.92 -13.64
CA SER A 134 0.71 3.09 -12.61
C SER A 134 1.16 4.55 -12.43
N MET A 135 1.03 5.39 -13.45
CA MET A 135 1.40 6.81 -13.35
C MET A 135 0.40 7.58 -12.49
N ASP A 136 -0.89 7.20 -12.51
CA ASP A 136 -1.90 7.79 -11.63
C ASP A 136 -1.66 7.41 -10.16
N VAL A 137 -1.25 6.17 -9.90
CA VAL A 137 -0.86 5.74 -8.54
C VAL A 137 0.31 6.55 -8.01
N LEU A 138 1.37 6.71 -8.81
CA LEU A 138 2.56 7.48 -8.43
C LEU A 138 2.20 8.97 -8.26
N TYR A 139 1.40 9.54 -9.18
CA TYR A 139 0.93 10.91 -9.09
C TYR A 139 0.16 11.15 -7.78
N SER A 140 -0.84 10.32 -7.49
CA SER A 140 -1.65 10.47 -6.28
C SER A 140 -0.81 10.33 -5.01
N ALA A 141 0.16 9.41 -4.98
CA ALA A 141 1.04 9.22 -3.82
C ALA A 141 1.90 10.45 -3.51
N VAL A 142 2.46 11.12 -4.53
CA VAL A 142 3.37 12.25 -4.33
C VAL A 142 2.67 13.60 -4.28
N SER A 143 1.54 13.76 -4.98
CA SER A 143 0.79 15.01 -5.03
C SER A 143 -0.33 15.07 -3.98
N ARG A 144 -0.90 13.92 -3.63
CA ARG A 144 -2.15 13.74 -2.86
C ARG A 144 -3.33 14.47 -3.50
N ARG A 145 -3.34 14.45 -4.83
CA ARG A 145 -4.41 15.00 -5.67
C ARG A 145 -5.10 13.88 -6.43
N ASP A 146 -6.34 14.12 -6.79
CA ASP A 146 -7.08 13.27 -7.71
C ASP A 146 -6.40 13.27 -9.10
N PRO A 147 -6.17 12.09 -9.70
CA PRO A 147 -5.43 11.99 -10.96
C PRO A 147 -6.22 12.52 -12.17
N GLY A 148 -7.55 12.65 -12.07
CA GLY A 148 -8.40 13.16 -13.16
C GLY A 148 -8.65 14.65 -13.08
N THR A 149 -8.90 15.19 -11.89
CA THR A 149 -9.25 16.59 -11.65
C THR A 149 -8.08 17.45 -11.22
N HIS A 150 -7.01 16.85 -10.70
CA HIS A 150 -5.85 17.49 -10.07
C HIS A 150 -6.19 18.28 -8.79
N GLU A 151 -7.33 18.00 -8.20
CA GLU A 151 -7.78 18.65 -6.96
C GLU A 151 -7.56 17.73 -5.73
N PRO A 152 -7.51 18.31 -4.55
CA PRO A 152 -7.36 19.73 -4.25
C PRO A 152 -5.97 20.23 -4.64
N ALA A 153 -5.85 21.48 -5.16
CA ALA A 153 -4.60 22.03 -5.68
C ALA A 153 -3.41 21.93 -4.70
N GLY A 154 -3.68 22.04 -3.39
CA GLY A 154 -2.70 21.85 -2.33
C GLY A 154 -2.41 20.40 -1.97
N GLY A 155 -3.12 19.43 -2.54
CA GLY A 155 -3.13 18.02 -2.09
C GLY A 155 -3.93 17.83 -0.80
N TRP A 156 -4.63 16.72 -0.70
CA TRP A 156 -5.38 16.36 0.51
C TRP A 156 -4.44 15.81 1.59
N LEU A 157 -4.50 16.32 2.81
CA LEU A 157 -3.57 16.03 3.90
C LEU A 157 -2.09 16.12 3.44
N PRO A 158 -1.62 17.31 3.04
CA PRO A 158 -0.35 17.45 2.33
C PRO A 158 0.89 17.06 3.14
N ASP A 159 0.80 17.02 4.48
CA ASP A 159 1.88 16.58 5.35
C ASP A 159 2.17 15.08 5.22
N GLU A 160 1.22 14.31 4.71
CA GLU A 160 1.38 12.88 4.45
C GLU A 160 1.90 12.55 3.05
N ARG A 161 2.42 13.54 2.30
CA ARG A 161 3.10 13.33 1.02
C ARG A 161 4.38 12.53 1.21
N ILE A 162 4.67 11.73 0.20
CA ILE A 162 5.95 11.03 0.09
C ILE A 162 6.69 11.46 -1.17
N GLY A 163 7.99 11.27 -1.18
CA GLY A 163 8.81 11.56 -2.35
C GLY A 163 8.68 10.50 -3.45
N MET A 164 9.02 10.86 -4.70
CA MET A 164 8.95 9.94 -5.85
C MET A 164 9.80 8.68 -5.65
N ALA A 165 10.98 8.81 -5.04
CA ALA A 165 11.83 7.65 -4.75
C ALA A 165 11.17 6.67 -3.77
N GLU A 166 10.42 7.17 -2.80
CA GLU A 166 9.66 6.38 -1.83
C GLU A 166 8.45 5.73 -2.51
N ALA A 167 7.73 6.49 -3.35
CA ALA A 167 6.60 5.97 -4.13
C ALA A 167 7.01 4.85 -5.09
N LEU A 168 8.12 5.02 -5.82
CA LEU A 168 8.67 3.97 -6.69
C LEU A 168 9.10 2.74 -5.88
N ARG A 169 9.70 2.93 -4.70
CA ARG A 169 10.05 1.82 -3.81
C ARG A 169 8.81 1.07 -3.33
N ALA A 170 7.75 1.77 -2.97
CA ALA A 170 6.49 1.17 -2.56
C ALA A 170 5.84 0.39 -3.72
N TYR A 171 5.88 0.94 -4.94
CA TYR A 171 5.29 0.31 -6.13
C TYR A 171 6.08 -0.91 -6.65
N THR A 172 7.38 -1.01 -6.35
CA THR A 172 8.26 -2.11 -6.80
C THR A 172 8.64 -3.05 -5.66
N GLN A 173 9.54 -2.62 -4.77
CA GLN A 173 10.05 -3.44 -3.67
C GLN A 173 8.95 -3.78 -2.64
N GLY A 174 8.08 -2.82 -2.35
CA GLY A 174 6.95 -3.01 -1.44
C GLY A 174 5.97 -4.05 -1.97
N SER A 175 5.57 -3.93 -3.24
CA SER A 175 4.67 -4.89 -3.88
C SER A 175 5.31 -6.28 -3.99
N ALA A 176 6.62 -6.37 -4.27
CA ALA A 176 7.36 -7.63 -4.23
C ALA A 176 7.40 -8.24 -2.80
N ALA A 177 7.51 -7.40 -1.76
CA ALA A 177 7.45 -7.84 -0.37
C ALA A 177 6.06 -8.36 0.00
N ALA A 178 5.00 -7.66 -0.43
CA ALA A 178 3.60 -8.08 -0.24
C ALA A 178 3.30 -9.42 -0.93
N ALA A 179 3.93 -9.67 -2.08
CA ALA A 179 3.82 -10.94 -2.81
C ALA A 179 4.72 -12.06 -2.25
N GLY A 180 5.55 -11.80 -1.23
CA GLY A 180 6.53 -12.76 -0.72
C GLY A 180 7.69 -13.06 -1.69
N ARG A 181 7.88 -12.22 -2.72
CA ARG A 181 8.84 -12.44 -3.81
C ARG A 181 10.02 -11.45 -3.83
N ARG A 182 10.30 -10.79 -2.71
CA ARG A 182 11.36 -9.78 -2.62
C ARG A 182 12.76 -10.31 -2.99
N ARG A 183 12.99 -11.61 -2.87
CA ARG A 183 14.26 -12.26 -3.30
C ARG A 183 14.41 -12.31 -4.82
N GLU A 184 13.29 -12.25 -5.56
CA GLU A 184 13.25 -12.43 -7.01
C GLU A 184 12.89 -11.15 -7.76
N LEU A 185 12.14 -10.25 -7.14
CA LEU A 185 11.50 -9.08 -7.75
C LEU A 185 11.76 -7.80 -6.97
N GLY A 186 11.39 -6.67 -7.56
CA GLY A 186 11.32 -5.35 -6.92
C GLY A 186 12.59 -4.51 -7.04
N THR A 187 13.71 -5.08 -7.48
CA THR A 187 14.97 -4.35 -7.73
C THR A 187 15.69 -4.93 -8.95
N LEU A 188 16.56 -4.10 -9.55
CA LEU A 188 17.44 -4.50 -10.66
C LEU A 188 18.81 -4.96 -10.09
N GLU A 189 18.81 -6.07 -9.38
CA GLU A 189 20.01 -6.67 -8.78
C GLU A 189 20.38 -7.97 -9.50
N VAL A 190 21.66 -8.29 -9.55
CA VAL A 190 22.16 -9.54 -10.11
C VAL A 190 21.54 -10.74 -9.37
N GLY A 191 20.99 -11.68 -10.11
CA GLY A 191 20.33 -12.88 -9.57
C GLY A 191 18.81 -12.74 -9.41
N LYS A 192 18.23 -11.56 -9.63
CA LYS A 192 16.77 -11.36 -9.70
C LYS A 192 16.23 -11.49 -11.12
N LEU A 193 14.93 -11.62 -11.22
CA LEU A 193 14.24 -11.61 -12.51
C LEU A 193 14.42 -10.26 -13.20
N ALA A 194 14.70 -10.29 -14.50
CA ALA A 194 14.81 -9.09 -15.32
C ALA A 194 13.42 -8.59 -15.73
N ASP A 195 12.61 -8.20 -14.73
CA ASP A 195 11.31 -7.57 -14.89
C ASP A 195 11.50 -6.05 -14.75
N LEU A 196 11.37 -5.32 -15.86
CA LEU A 196 11.62 -3.89 -15.88
C LEU A 196 10.77 -3.17 -16.93
N ALA A 197 10.52 -1.89 -16.70
CA ALA A 197 9.93 -0.97 -17.66
C ALA A 197 10.90 0.15 -18.01
N VAL A 198 11.02 0.48 -19.28
CA VAL A 198 11.77 1.63 -19.78
C VAL A 198 10.79 2.78 -19.99
N LEU A 199 11.08 3.92 -19.40
CA LEU A 199 10.23 5.11 -19.45
C LEU A 199 10.86 6.20 -20.31
N ASP A 200 10.05 7.08 -20.90
CA ASP A 200 10.51 8.21 -21.71
C ASP A 200 11.03 9.40 -20.90
N ARG A 201 10.92 9.33 -19.56
CA ARG A 201 11.43 10.38 -18.66
C ARG A 201 11.93 9.84 -17.33
N ASN A 202 12.76 10.65 -16.68
CA ASN A 202 13.24 10.37 -15.33
C ASN A 202 12.23 10.86 -14.28
N LEU A 203 11.45 9.96 -13.72
CA LEU A 203 10.45 10.27 -12.69
C LEU A 203 11.05 10.89 -11.43
N LEU A 204 12.32 10.61 -11.11
CA LEU A 204 13.00 11.18 -9.94
C LEU A 204 13.35 12.67 -10.11
N ALA A 205 13.26 13.19 -11.33
CA ALA A 205 13.64 14.57 -11.66
C ALA A 205 12.55 15.37 -12.38
N CYS A 206 11.34 14.79 -12.54
CA CYS A 206 10.24 15.51 -13.15
C CYS A 206 9.32 16.15 -12.09
N ASP A 207 8.60 17.18 -12.48
CA ASP A 207 7.54 17.77 -11.66
C ASP A 207 6.36 16.80 -11.51
N ALA A 208 5.61 16.92 -10.41
CA ALA A 208 4.46 16.06 -10.15
C ALA A 208 3.44 16.07 -11.31
N ASP A 209 3.16 17.25 -11.88
CA ASP A 209 2.20 17.45 -12.97
C ASP A 209 2.66 16.82 -14.31
N ASP A 210 3.92 16.36 -14.39
CA ASP A 210 4.46 15.68 -15.55
C ASP A 210 4.48 14.14 -15.42
N ILE A 211 4.23 13.60 -14.22
CA ILE A 211 4.26 12.15 -13.96
C ILE A 211 3.30 11.42 -14.91
N GLN A 212 2.07 11.86 -15.01
CA GLN A 212 1.02 11.24 -15.84
C GLN A 212 1.28 11.31 -17.35
N LYS A 213 2.15 12.21 -17.79
CA LYS A 213 2.59 12.33 -19.19
C LYS A 213 3.66 11.30 -19.57
N THR A 214 4.16 10.54 -18.60
CA THR A 214 5.20 9.52 -18.80
C THR A 214 4.69 8.38 -19.66
N LYS A 215 5.50 7.97 -20.63
CA LYS A 215 5.19 6.85 -21.51
C LYS A 215 6.12 5.69 -21.21
N VAL A 216 5.56 4.49 -21.20
CA VAL A 216 6.34 3.26 -21.22
C VAL A 216 6.84 3.06 -22.65
N LEU A 217 8.14 2.96 -22.83
CA LEU A 217 8.80 2.71 -24.12
C LEU A 217 8.97 1.21 -24.35
N ALA A 218 9.32 0.45 -23.32
CA ALA A 218 9.43 -0.99 -23.38
C ALA A 218 9.15 -1.62 -22.02
N THR A 219 8.68 -2.87 -22.04
CA THR A 219 8.49 -3.70 -20.84
C THR A 219 9.15 -5.04 -21.06
N PHE A 220 9.92 -5.48 -20.09
CA PHE A 220 10.59 -6.78 -20.07
C PHE A 220 10.05 -7.62 -18.94
N MET A 221 9.84 -8.92 -19.19
CA MET A 221 9.41 -9.92 -18.22
C MET A 221 10.36 -11.13 -18.34
N GLY A 222 11.09 -11.43 -17.26
CA GLY A 222 12.10 -12.46 -17.27
C GLY A 222 13.19 -12.23 -18.32
N GLY A 223 13.50 -10.98 -18.68
CA GLY A 223 14.46 -10.61 -19.71
C GLY A 223 13.92 -10.63 -21.15
N THR A 224 12.68 -11.07 -21.35
CA THR A 224 12.02 -11.04 -22.67
C THR A 224 11.25 -9.74 -22.83
N CYS A 225 11.46 -9.03 -23.95
CA CYS A 225 10.68 -7.85 -24.29
C CYS A 225 9.25 -8.29 -24.64
N VAL A 226 8.27 -7.85 -23.83
CA VAL A 226 6.83 -8.19 -23.97
C VAL A 226 6.02 -7.01 -24.49
N PHE A 227 6.59 -5.81 -24.49
CA PHE A 227 6.01 -4.60 -25.06
C PHE A 227 7.13 -3.66 -25.52
N GLU A 228 6.96 -3.06 -26.69
CA GLU A 228 7.80 -2.00 -27.23
C GLU A 228 6.93 -1.02 -28.02
N ARG A 229 7.20 0.28 -27.86
CA ARG A 229 6.43 1.36 -28.50
C ARG A 229 7.16 1.89 -29.73
#